data_dbd46c75e52abcd43916e76c1766570e
#
_entry.id   dbd46c75e52abcd43916e76c1766570e
#
_cell.length_a   1.000
_cell.length_b   1.000
_cell.length_c   1.000
_cell.angle_alpha   90.00
_cell.angle_beta   90.00
_cell.angle_gamma   90.00
#
_symmetry.space_group_name_H-M   'P 1'
#
loop_
_entity.id
_entity.type
_entity.pdbx_description
1 polymer ?
#
loop_
_entity_poly.entity_id
_entity_poly.type
_entity_poly.pdbx_seq_one_letter_code
_entity_poly.pdbx_strand_id
1 'polypeptide(L)'
;MKAILVNEDKSLRWDDVPNPVLGEDEVLVKVEYAALNRADLMQREGDYPPPEGCPEWMGLEVSGEIVEMTEGAKEKSNYKIGDKVCALLGGGGYAEFVSVEYDMCMPVPKNCTMAEAAAIPEAFATAYLKLFVEGHAKAGDTLLMQAGASGLASVIIPMAKAFGLRVITTVRGEDAAARIAPLGADVVVDSTRVDIRAVLKQELERGTPVSLAIDCLGGADMGKCL
;
A
#
# COMPACT_ATOMS: atom_id res chain seq x y z
N MET A 1 -13.71 -7.48 21.96
CA MET A 1 -13.00 -6.28 21.54
C MET A 1 -13.87 -5.37 20.71
N LYS A 2 -13.44 -4.13 20.46
CA LYS A 2 -14.13 -3.21 19.56
C LYS A 2 -13.52 -3.23 18.16
N ALA A 3 -14.39 -3.08 17.13
CA ALA A 3 -14.00 -2.91 15.72
C ALA A 3 -14.91 -1.92 15.00
N ILE A 4 -14.45 -1.42 13.86
CA ILE A 4 -15.27 -0.58 12.97
C ILE A 4 -16.03 -1.49 12.00
N LEU A 5 -17.33 -1.50 12.10
CA LEU A 5 -18.23 -2.27 11.23
C LEU A 5 -18.96 -1.36 10.24
N VAL A 6 -19.33 -1.93 9.10
CA VAL A 6 -20.12 -1.25 8.06
C VAL A 6 -21.60 -1.58 8.24
N ASN A 7 -22.44 -0.58 8.28
CA ASN A 7 -23.89 -0.73 8.29
C ASN A 7 -24.44 -0.97 6.88
N GLU A 8 -25.71 -1.37 6.78
CA GLU A 8 -26.39 -1.55 5.48
C GLU A 8 -26.43 -0.25 4.63
N ASP A 9 -26.50 0.91 5.29
CA ASP A 9 -26.45 2.23 4.66
C ASP A 9 -25.04 2.74 4.37
N LYS A 10 -24.01 1.89 4.51
CA LYS A 10 -22.59 2.18 4.32
C LYS A 10 -21.99 3.15 5.36
N SER A 11 -22.74 3.53 6.37
CA SER A 11 -22.18 4.27 7.51
C SER A 11 -21.32 3.33 8.38
N LEU A 12 -20.44 3.93 9.17
CA LEU A 12 -19.52 3.19 10.03
C LEU A 12 -20.02 3.25 11.48
N ARG A 13 -19.87 2.14 12.21
CA ARG A 13 -20.12 2.09 13.65
C ARG A 13 -18.96 1.42 14.39
N TRP A 14 -18.69 1.84 15.59
CA TRP A 14 -17.79 1.21 16.54
C TRP A 14 -18.56 0.27 17.42
N ASP A 15 -18.31 -1.05 17.30
CA ASP A 15 -19.14 -2.06 17.93
C ASP A 15 -18.33 -3.25 18.46
N ASP A 16 -18.95 -4.09 19.28
CA ASP A 16 -18.34 -5.27 19.86
C ASP A 16 -18.28 -6.42 18.84
N VAL A 17 -17.10 -7.03 18.75
CA VAL A 17 -16.82 -8.24 17.98
C VAL A 17 -16.06 -9.24 18.85
N PRO A 18 -16.07 -10.55 18.53
CA PRO A 18 -15.24 -11.52 19.22
C PRO A 18 -13.76 -11.15 19.17
N ASN A 19 -13.01 -11.51 20.21
CA ASN A 19 -11.55 -11.41 20.13
C ASN A 19 -11.01 -12.39 19.08
N PRO A 20 -9.90 -12.05 18.39
CA PRO A 20 -9.23 -12.98 17.49
C PRO A 20 -8.84 -14.27 18.21
N VAL A 21 -8.91 -15.37 17.51
CA VAL A 21 -8.38 -16.67 17.94
C VAL A 21 -7.13 -16.92 17.11
N LEU A 22 -6.00 -17.13 17.77
CA LEU A 22 -4.73 -17.34 17.07
C LEU A 22 -4.68 -18.71 16.37
N GLY A 23 -4.25 -18.70 15.12
CA GLY A 23 -3.83 -19.88 14.36
C GLY A 23 -2.45 -20.37 14.79
N GLU A 24 -1.92 -21.40 14.12
CA GLU A 24 -0.71 -22.13 14.58
C GLU A 24 0.56 -21.25 14.65
N ASP A 25 0.75 -20.34 13.69
CA ASP A 25 1.95 -19.52 13.52
C ASP A 25 1.67 -18.01 13.69
N GLU A 26 0.63 -17.68 14.44
CA GLU A 26 0.17 -16.30 14.57
C GLU A 26 0.62 -15.61 15.86
N VAL A 27 0.63 -14.29 15.77
CA VAL A 27 0.80 -13.37 16.88
C VAL A 27 -0.46 -12.52 17.05
N LEU A 28 -0.79 -12.15 18.28
CA LEU A 28 -1.82 -11.15 18.57
C LEU A 28 -1.16 -9.78 18.70
N VAL A 29 -1.56 -8.86 17.84
CA VAL A 29 -1.08 -7.48 17.90
C VAL A 29 -2.17 -6.61 18.50
N LYS A 30 -1.85 -5.89 19.57
CA LYS A 30 -2.65 -4.78 20.07
C LYS A 30 -2.42 -3.58 19.18
N VAL A 31 -3.44 -3.20 18.42
CA VAL A 31 -3.34 -2.14 17.41
C VAL A 31 -3.21 -0.77 18.08
N GLU A 32 -2.22 -0.02 17.67
CA GLU A 32 -2.01 1.38 18.05
C GLU A 32 -2.48 2.32 16.93
N TYR A 33 -2.16 1.99 15.67
CA TYR A 33 -2.60 2.71 14.47
C TYR A 33 -2.95 1.73 13.36
N ALA A 34 -3.95 2.11 12.56
CA ALA A 34 -4.27 1.48 11.28
C ALA A 34 -4.23 2.53 10.18
N ALA A 35 -3.69 2.20 9.01
CA ALA A 35 -3.69 3.13 7.89
C ALA A 35 -4.93 2.96 7.00
N LEU A 36 -5.18 3.96 6.15
CA LEU A 36 -6.34 4.02 5.26
C LEU A 36 -5.91 3.75 3.82
N ASN A 37 -6.57 2.79 3.19
CA ASN A 37 -6.32 2.40 1.82
C ASN A 37 -7.56 2.58 0.92
N ARG A 38 -7.36 2.69 -0.39
CA ARG A 38 -8.47 2.77 -1.36
C ARG A 38 -9.36 1.52 -1.30
N ALA A 39 -8.77 0.36 -1.03
CA ALA A 39 -9.48 -0.91 -0.90
C ALA A 39 -10.50 -0.90 0.24
N ASP A 40 -10.23 -0.21 1.35
CA ASP A 40 -11.18 -0.07 2.46
C ASP A 40 -12.47 0.64 2.02
N LEU A 41 -12.35 1.66 1.17
CA LEU A 41 -13.53 2.33 0.62
C LEU A 41 -14.31 1.41 -0.31
N MET A 42 -13.62 0.59 -1.10
CA MET A 42 -14.25 -0.40 -1.98
C MET A 42 -14.90 -1.52 -1.17
N GLN A 43 -14.27 -1.96 -0.09
CA GLN A 43 -14.84 -2.96 0.83
C GLN A 43 -16.12 -2.42 1.49
N ARG A 44 -16.10 -1.16 1.94
CA ARG A 44 -17.29 -0.49 2.49
C ARG A 44 -18.46 -0.48 1.50
N GLU A 45 -18.19 -0.26 0.21
CA GLU A 45 -19.21 -0.27 -0.86
C GLU A 45 -19.64 -1.70 -1.28
N GLY A 46 -18.88 -2.73 -0.90
CA GLY A 46 -19.14 -4.13 -1.24
C GLY A 46 -18.43 -4.62 -2.51
N ASP A 47 -17.53 -3.78 -3.06
CA ASP A 47 -16.81 -4.06 -4.31
C ASP A 47 -15.45 -4.76 -4.09
N TYR A 48 -15.06 -4.96 -2.83
CA TYR A 48 -13.79 -5.59 -2.45
C TYR A 48 -14.02 -6.47 -1.21
N PRO A 49 -14.49 -7.72 -1.39
CA PRO A 49 -14.70 -8.64 -0.28
C PRO A 49 -13.34 -9.05 0.34
N PRO A 50 -13.28 -9.26 1.66
CA PRO A 50 -12.06 -9.77 2.29
C PRO A 50 -11.75 -11.19 1.77
N PRO A 51 -10.48 -11.61 1.79
CA PRO A 51 -10.11 -12.99 1.50
C PRO A 51 -10.80 -13.98 2.45
N GLU A 52 -10.98 -15.22 1.99
CA GLU A 52 -11.55 -16.28 2.81
C GLU A 52 -10.74 -16.49 4.10
N GLY A 53 -11.41 -16.57 5.23
CA GLY A 53 -10.79 -16.72 6.55
C GLY A 53 -10.40 -15.40 7.23
N CYS A 54 -10.45 -14.26 6.50
CA CYS A 54 -10.20 -12.95 7.11
C CYS A 54 -11.48 -12.36 7.73
N PRO A 55 -11.34 -11.47 8.74
CA PRO A 55 -12.46 -10.73 9.30
C PRO A 55 -13.22 -9.93 8.25
N GLU A 56 -14.55 -9.80 8.41
CA GLU A 56 -15.38 -9.03 7.49
C GLU A 56 -15.19 -7.50 7.60
N TRP A 57 -14.67 -7.01 8.73
CA TRP A 57 -14.38 -5.58 8.90
C TRP A 57 -13.05 -5.20 8.26
N MET A 58 -12.97 -3.92 7.88
CA MET A 58 -11.90 -3.35 7.08
C MET A 58 -10.55 -3.24 7.83
N GLY A 59 -9.54 -2.80 7.09
CA GLY A 59 -8.20 -2.49 7.56
C GLY A 59 -7.17 -3.50 7.08
N LEU A 60 -6.30 -3.06 6.15
CA LEU A 60 -5.32 -3.91 5.48
C LEU A 60 -3.92 -3.82 6.09
N GLU A 61 -3.69 -2.87 6.97
CA GLU A 61 -2.39 -2.68 7.61
C GLU A 61 -2.51 -1.96 8.94
N VAL A 62 -1.61 -2.32 9.85
CA VAL A 62 -1.58 -1.78 11.20
C VAL A 62 -0.15 -1.58 11.69
N SER A 63 -0.01 -0.82 12.77
CA SER A 63 1.12 -0.91 13.69
C SER A 63 0.62 -1.10 15.12
N GLY A 64 1.40 -1.81 15.92
CA GLY A 64 1.02 -2.13 17.29
C GLY A 64 2.10 -2.89 18.04
N GLU A 65 1.71 -3.45 19.17
CA GLU A 65 2.57 -4.24 20.05
C GLU A 65 2.11 -5.69 20.07
N ILE A 66 3.04 -6.64 19.95
CA ILE A 66 2.75 -8.06 20.11
C ILE A 66 2.42 -8.33 21.57
N VAL A 67 1.21 -8.79 21.86
CA VAL A 67 0.74 -9.07 23.21
C VAL A 67 0.57 -10.57 23.51
N GLU A 68 0.48 -11.40 22.45
CA GLU A 68 0.42 -12.86 22.56
C GLU A 68 1.09 -13.50 21.35
N MET A 69 1.65 -14.69 21.52
CA MET A 69 2.30 -15.47 20.48
C MET A 69 2.02 -16.95 20.67
N THR A 70 1.75 -17.65 19.59
CA THR A 70 1.68 -19.13 19.60
C THR A 70 3.07 -19.74 19.73
N GLU A 71 3.16 -21.00 20.10
CA GLU A 71 4.46 -21.71 20.17
C GLU A 71 5.13 -21.78 18.78
N GLY A 72 4.36 -22.02 17.72
CA GLY A 72 4.88 -22.00 16.35
C GLY A 72 5.52 -20.66 15.97
N ALA A 73 4.86 -19.55 16.27
CA ALA A 73 5.41 -18.21 16.02
C ALA A 73 6.67 -17.93 16.85
N LYS A 74 6.75 -18.41 18.12
CA LYS A 74 7.94 -18.27 18.96
C LYS A 74 9.14 -19.07 18.43
N GLU A 75 8.90 -20.28 17.94
CA GLU A 75 9.95 -21.15 17.43
C GLU A 75 10.51 -20.68 16.07
N LYS A 76 9.64 -20.11 15.22
CA LYS A 76 9.98 -19.75 13.86
C LYS A 76 10.43 -18.30 13.67
N SER A 77 10.20 -17.44 14.67
CA SER A 77 10.55 -16.01 14.60
C SER A 77 11.50 -15.58 15.70
N ASN A 78 12.05 -14.35 15.56
CA ASN A 78 12.81 -13.69 16.61
C ASN A 78 11.97 -12.70 17.43
N TYR A 79 10.67 -12.64 17.18
CA TYR A 79 9.76 -11.74 17.90
C TYR A 79 9.54 -12.16 19.33
N LYS A 80 9.16 -11.17 20.16
CA LYS A 80 8.83 -11.34 21.57
C LYS A 80 7.58 -10.53 21.90
N ILE A 81 6.88 -10.94 22.95
CA ILE A 81 5.83 -10.12 23.56
C ILE A 81 6.44 -8.78 23.98
N GLY A 82 5.77 -7.68 23.63
CA GLY A 82 6.22 -6.32 23.80
C GLY A 82 6.95 -5.71 22.58
N ASP A 83 7.27 -6.51 21.55
CA ASP A 83 7.87 -5.98 20.34
C ASP A 83 6.87 -5.12 19.55
N LYS A 84 7.38 -3.98 19.05
CA LYS A 84 6.62 -3.08 18.19
C LYS A 84 6.78 -3.48 16.73
N VAL A 85 5.65 -3.71 16.07
CA VAL A 85 5.58 -4.18 14.69
C VAL A 85 4.61 -3.35 13.88
N CYS A 86 4.78 -3.38 12.57
CA CYS A 86 3.73 -3.11 11.60
C CYS A 86 3.46 -4.40 10.82
N ALA A 87 2.23 -4.57 10.34
CA ALA A 87 1.81 -5.81 9.71
C ALA A 87 0.88 -5.56 8.53
N LEU A 88 1.03 -6.38 7.48
CA LEU A 88 0.11 -6.48 6.37
C LEU A 88 -0.98 -7.50 6.72
N LEU A 89 -2.23 -7.16 6.41
CA LEU A 89 -3.40 -7.94 6.78
C LEU A 89 -4.28 -8.23 5.55
N GLY A 90 -4.98 -9.35 5.57
CA GLY A 90 -6.07 -9.61 4.62
C GLY A 90 -7.37 -8.85 4.96
N GLY A 91 -7.47 -8.27 6.13
CA GLY A 91 -8.61 -7.52 6.68
C GLY A 91 -8.51 -7.42 8.18
N GLY A 92 -9.47 -6.75 8.82
CA GLY A 92 -9.59 -6.76 10.28
C GLY A 92 -8.81 -5.68 11.03
N GLY A 93 -7.99 -4.88 10.36
CA GLY A 93 -7.10 -3.90 11.00
C GLY A 93 -7.80 -2.76 11.73
N TYR A 94 -9.07 -2.49 11.44
CA TYR A 94 -9.85 -1.45 12.14
C TYR A 94 -10.49 -2.01 13.41
N ALA A 95 -9.67 -2.57 14.28
CA ALA A 95 -10.04 -3.17 15.55
C ALA A 95 -8.97 -2.91 16.63
N GLU A 96 -9.31 -3.21 17.88
CA GLU A 96 -8.34 -3.08 18.99
C GLU A 96 -7.21 -4.12 18.95
N PHE A 97 -7.49 -5.30 18.38
CA PHE A 97 -6.55 -6.41 18.25
C PHE A 97 -6.70 -7.08 16.89
N VAL A 98 -5.60 -7.59 16.36
CA VAL A 98 -5.57 -8.43 15.16
C VAL A 98 -4.71 -9.67 15.39
N SER A 99 -5.14 -10.81 14.85
CA SER A 99 -4.26 -11.97 14.66
C SER A 99 -3.61 -11.86 13.29
N VAL A 100 -2.35 -12.20 13.21
CA VAL A 100 -1.59 -12.16 11.96
C VAL A 100 -0.45 -13.18 12.01
N GLU A 101 -0.16 -13.82 10.89
CA GLU A 101 1.02 -14.68 10.76
C GLU A 101 2.29 -13.89 11.07
N TYR A 102 3.21 -14.50 11.81
CA TYR A 102 4.42 -13.80 12.29
C TYR A 102 5.27 -13.24 11.12
N ASP A 103 5.28 -13.89 9.96
CA ASP A 103 6.06 -13.49 8.78
C ASP A 103 5.42 -12.33 7.98
N MET A 104 4.15 -12.02 8.25
CA MET A 104 3.49 -10.80 7.76
C MET A 104 3.80 -9.59 8.65
N CYS A 105 4.48 -9.80 9.78
CA CYS A 105 4.95 -8.72 10.66
C CYS A 105 6.33 -8.21 10.22
N MET A 106 6.51 -6.90 10.35
CA MET A 106 7.80 -6.23 10.15
C MET A 106 8.15 -5.41 11.38
N PRO A 107 9.42 -5.39 11.82
CA PRO A 107 9.84 -4.48 12.87
C PRO A 107 9.59 -3.03 12.47
N VAL A 108 9.09 -2.20 13.39
CA VAL A 108 8.96 -0.76 13.13
C VAL A 108 10.33 -0.17 12.80
N PRO A 109 10.50 0.53 11.65
CA PRO A 109 11.78 1.16 11.32
C PRO A 109 12.20 2.17 12.39
N LYS A 110 13.50 2.21 12.73
CA LYS A 110 14.02 3.02 13.85
C LYS A 110 13.74 4.52 13.76
N ASN A 111 13.53 5.02 12.55
CA ASN A 111 13.27 6.44 12.26
C ASN A 111 11.78 6.74 12.01
N CYS A 112 10.89 5.78 12.24
CA CYS A 112 9.45 5.95 12.08
C CYS A 112 8.74 5.96 13.42
N THR A 113 7.73 6.79 13.52
CA THR A 113 6.71 6.69 14.58
C THR A 113 5.79 5.51 14.31
N MET A 114 5.02 5.09 15.31
CA MET A 114 4.03 4.03 15.12
C MET A 114 2.98 4.41 14.06
N ALA A 115 2.56 5.67 14.02
CA ALA A 115 1.62 6.16 13.01
C ALA A 115 2.18 6.07 11.57
N GLU A 116 3.45 6.43 11.38
CA GLU A 116 4.12 6.29 10.07
C GLU A 116 4.32 4.82 9.70
N ALA A 117 4.68 3.98 10.68
CA ALA A 117 4.88 2.55 10.45
C ALA A 117 3.59 1.83 10.03
N ALA A 118 2.42 2.27 10.50
CA ALA A 118 1.14 1.69 10.11
C ALA A 118 0.85 1.82 8.60
N ALA A 119 1.42 2.81 7.91
CA ALA A 119 1.20 3.06 6.48
C ALA A 119 2.30 2.47 5.57
N ILE A 120 3.17 1.63 6.11
CA ILE A 120 4.26 1.01 5.35
C ILE A 120 3.83 -0.29 4.66
N PRO A 121 3.19 -1.26 5.34
CA PRO A 121 3.04 -2.62 4.83
C PRO A 121 2.40 -2.70 3.46
N GLU A 122 1.21 -2.16 3.28
CA GLU A 122 0.42 -2.29 2.05
C GLU A 122 1.10 -1.60 0.86
N ALA A 123 1.43 -0.31 1.01
CA ALA A 123 1.93 0.48 -0.09
C ALA A 123 3.35 0.06 -0.52
N PHE A 124 4.23 -0.29 0.43
CA PHE A 124 5.60 -0.70 0.11
C PHE A 124 5.67 -2.12 -0.44
N ALA A 125 4.89 -3.07 0.09
CA ALA A 125 4.81 -4.43 -0.44
C ALA A 125 4.27 -4.40 -1.88
N THR A 126 3.19 -3.67 -2.12
CA THR A 126 2.62 -3.48 -3.46
C THR A 126 3.62 -2.81 -4.42
N ALA A 127 4.31 -1.75 -3.98
CA ALA A 127 5.31 -1.06 -4.79
C ALA A 127 6.46 -2.00 -5.19
N TYR A 128 7.01 -2.74 -4.23
CA TYR A 128 8.11 -3.67 -4.46
C TYR A 128 7.70 -4.81 -5.41
N LEU A 129 6.54 -5.40 -5.16
CA LEU A 129 5.97 -6.45 -6.01
C LEU A 129 5.84 -5.98 -7.46
N LYS A 130 5.22 -4.80 -7.68
CA LYS A 130 4.98 -4.28 -9.02
C LYS A 130 6.24 -3.83 -9.74
N LEU A 131 7.18 -3.21 -9.03
CA LEU A 131 8.42 -2.74 -9.65
C LEU A 131 9.39 -3.89 -9.96
N PHE A 132 9.64 -4.75 -8.99
CA PHE A 132 10.78 -5.66 -9.06
C PHE A 132 10.42 -7.12 -9.31
N VAL A 133 9.36 -7.63 -8.68
CA VAL A 133 8.98 -9.05 -8.82
C VAL A 133 8.25 -9.27 -10.14
N GLU A 134 7.25 -8.45 -10.45
CA GLU A 134 6.47 -8.56 -11.69
C GLU A 134 7.06 -7.72 -12.83
N GLY A 135 7.46 -6.48 -12.53
CA GLY A 135 7.96 -5.53 -13.51
C GLY A 135 9.43 -5.73 -13.90
N HIS A 136 10.20 -6.50 -13.11
CA HIS A 136 11.62 -6.77 -13.34
C HIS A 136 12.47 -5.50 -13.58
N ALA A 137 12.08 -4.38 -12.96
CA ALA A 137 12.72 -3.09 -13.14
C ALA A 137 14.20 -3.10 -12.75
N LYS A 138 15.02 -2.40 -13.52
CA LYS A 138 16.47 -2.28 -13.34
C LYS A 138 16.89 -0.82 -13.34
N ALA A 139 18.04 -0.54 -12.74
CA ALA A 139 18.65 0.79 -12.82
C ALA A 139 18.83 1.21 -14.29
N GLY A 140 18.42 2.42 -14.62
CA GLY A 140 18.41 2.95 -15.97
C GLY A 140 17.10 2.76 -16.74
N ASP A 141 16.18 1.93 -16.26
CA ASP A 141 14.85 1.80 -16.84
C ASP A 141 14.03 3.08 -16.67
N THR A 142 13.05 3.28 -17.58
CA THR A 142 12.07 4.36 -17.48
C THR A 142 10.71 3.81 -17.08
N LEU A 143 10.21 4.25 -15.93
CA LEU A 143 8.89 3.92 -15.40
C LEU A 143 7.88 4.99 -15.80
N LEU A 144 6.74 4.58 -16.34
CA LEU A 144 5.52 5.37 -16.36
C LEU A 144 4.64 4.97 -15.17
N MET A 145 4.48 5.86 -14.20
CA MET A 145 3.55 5.70 -13.08
C MET A 145 2.31 6.54 -13.30
N GLN A 146 1.18 5.93 -13.59
CA GLN A 146 -0.09 6.65 -13.69
C GLN A 146 -0.62 7.06 -12.31
N ALA A 147 -1.48 8.10 -12.27
CA ALA A 147 -2.05 8.63 -11.02
C ALA A 147 -1.00 9.01 -9.96
N GLY A 148 -0.04 9.86 -10.33
CA GLY A 148 1.07 10.27 -9.46
C GLY A 148 0.69 10.86 -8.11
N ALA A 149 -0.55 11.31 -7.93
CA ALA A 149 -1.09 11.82 -6.68
C ALA A 149 -1.78 10.73 -5.80
N SER A 150 -1.68 9.45 -6.19
CA SER A 150 -2.22 8.33 -5.40
C SER A 150 -1.32 7.95 -4.22
N GLY A 151 -1.88 7.28 -3.23
CA GLY A 151 -1.11 6.70 -2.11
C GLY A 151 -0.02 5.75 -2.60
N LEU A 152 -0.31 4.88 -3.57
CA LEU A 152 0.67 3.97 -4.15
C LEU A 152 1.81 4.72 -4.85
N ALA A 153 1.50 5.76 -5.62
CA ALA A 153 2.53 6.57 -6.31
C ALA A 153 3.45 7.30 -5.33
N SER A 154 2.94 7.69 -4.15
CA SER A 154 3.77 8.34 -3.11
C SER A 154 4.90 7.45 -2.59
N VAL A 155 4.80 6.13 -2.78
CA VAL A 155 5.83 5.15 -2.45
C VAL A 155 6.59 4.70 -3.70
N ILE A 156 5.91 4.40 -4.80
CA ILE A 156 6.54 3.92 -6.04
C ILE A 156 7.53 4.94 -6.60
N ILE A 157 7.17 6.23 -6.65
CA ILE A 157 8.03 7.25 -7.24
C ILE A 157 9.37 7.36 -6.50
N PRO A 158 9.41 7.61 -5.18
CA PRO A 158 10.69 7.70 -4.47
C PRO A 158 11.43 6.35 -4.44
N MET A 159 10.72 5.21 -4.37
CA MET A 159 11.36 3.89 -4.43
C MET A 159 12.04 3.68 -5.78
N ALA A 160 11.36 3.92 -6.90
CA ALA A 160 11.93 3.83 -8.24
C ALA A 160 13.16 4.75 -8.40
N LYS A 161 13.08 5.99 -7.88
CA LYS A 161 14.21 6.94 -7.88
C LYS A 161 15.40 6.42 -7.07
N ALA A 162 15.16 5.85 -5.90
CA ALA A 162 16.21 5.27 -5.05
C ALA A 162 16.94 4.09 -5.72
N PHE A 163 16.25 3.34 -6.59
CA PHE A 163 16.80 2.24 -7.38
C PHE A 163 17.31 2.66 -8.77
N GLY A 164 17.40 3.97 -9.04
CA GLY A 164 18.04 4.52 -10.25
C GLY A 164 17.16 4.48 -11.50
N LEU A 165 15.84 4.40 -11.37
CA LEU A 165 14.92 4.52 -12.49
C LEU A 165 14.69 5.99 -12.85
N ARG A 166 14.42 6.23 -14.13
CA ARG A 166 13.77 7.45 -14.61
C ARG A 166 12.26 7.31 -14.40
N VAL A 167 11.59 8.33 -13.88
CA VAL A 167 10.16 8.28 -13.57
C VAL A 167 9.39 9.37 -14.30
N ILE A 168 8.40 8.95 -15.09
CA ILE A 168 7.37 9.78 -15.69
C ILE A 168 6.08 9.51 -14.92
N THR A 169 5.33 10.54 -14.55
CA THR A 169 4.06 10.35 -13.88
C THR A 169 2.98 11.29 -14.40
N THR A 170 1.72 10.85 -14.31
CA THR A 170 0.56 11.65 -14.70
C THR A 170 -0.20 12.15 -13.48
N VAL A 171 -0.71 13.37 -13.57
CA VAL A 171 -1.60 13.98 -12.57
C VAL A 171 -2.77 14.69 -13.26
N ARG A 172 -3.75 15.12 -12.48
CA ARG A 172 -4.85 15.97 -12.94
C ARG A 172 -4.78 17.33 -12.25
N GLY A 173 -4.35 18.35 -13.00
CA GLY A 173 -4.26 19.74 -12.56
C GLY A 173 -2.96 20.13 -11.86
N GLU A 174 -2.71 21.44 -11.84
CA GLU A 174 -1.49 22.04 -11.31
C GLU A 174 -1.29 21.81 -9.81
N ASP A 175 -2.38 21.85 -9.03
CA ASP A 175 -2.32 21.61 -7.58
C ASP A 175 -1.83 20.19 -7.26
N ALA A 176 -2.24 19.20 -8.05
CA ALA A 176 -1.77 17.83 -7.91
C ALA A 176 -0.29 17.73 -8.29
N ALA A 177 0.14 18.40 -9.37
CA ALA A 177 1.54 18.44 -9.78
C ALA A 177 2.44 19.07 -8.70
N ALA A 178 2.01 20.19 -8.12
CA ALA A 178 2.73 20.85 -7.05
C ALA A 178 2.90 19.96 -5.80
N ARG A 179 1.85 19.24 -5.40
CA ARG A 179 1.89 18.34 -4.24
C ARG A 179 2.85 17.18 -4.39
N ILE A 180 3.01 16.63 -5.60
CA ILE A 180 3.88 15.48 -5.82
C ILE A 180 5.32 15.85 -6.20
N ALA A 181 5.61 17.12 -6.44
CA ALA A 181 6.95 17.58 -6.80
C ALA A 181 8.06 17.06 -5.85
N PRO A 182 7.84 17.01 -4.50
CA PRO A 182 8.84 16.46 -3.57
C PRO A 182 9.15 14.98 -3.75
N LEU A 183 8.28 14.21 -4.44
CA LEU A 183 8.51 12.77 -4.67
C LEU A 183 9.64 12.50 -5.67
N GLY A 184 10.02 13.50 -6.48
CA GLY A 184 11.23 13.45 -7.33
C GLY A 184 11.03 12.77 -8.68
N ALA A 185 9.80 12.70 -9.22
CA ALA A 185 9.59 12.25 -10.60
C ALA A 185 10.34 13.17 -11.60
N ASP A 186 10.96 12.57 -12.63
CA ASP A 186 11.72 13.32 -13.64
C ASP A 186 10.81 14.10 -14.60
N VAL A 187 9.62 13.57 -14.85
CA VAL A 187 8.60 14.20 -15.70
C VAL A 187 7.24 14.08 -15.03
N VAL A 188 6.58 15.21 -14.82
CA VAL A 188 5.19 15.26 -14.33
C VAL A 188 4.30 15.80 -15.43
N VAL A 189 3.31 15.01 -15.83
CA VAL A 189 2.39 15.33 -16.94
C VAL A 189 1.01 15.63 -16.40
N ASP A 190 0.53 16.84 -16.57
CA ASP A 190 -0.87 17.16 -16.34
C ASP A 190 -1.73 16.63 -17.51
N SER A 191 -2.38 15.50 -17.29
CA SER A 191 -3.20 14.81 -18.29
C SER A 191 -4.46 15.58 -18.70
N THR A 192 -4.80 16.68 -18.04
CA THR A 192 -5.88 17.59 -18.43
C THR A 192 -5.45 18.56 -19.54
N ARG A 193 -4.14 18.73 -19.74
CA ARG A 193 -3.55 19.71 -20.68
C ARG A 193 -2.72 19.05 -21.78
N VAL A 194 -2.10 17.91 -21.46
CA VAL A 194 -1.12 17.26 -22.36
C VAL A 194 -1.51 15.79 -22.56
N ASP A 195 -1.56 15.36 -23.82
CA ASP A 195 -1.69 13.95 -24.15
C ASP A 195 -0.39 13.22 -23.78
N ILE A 196 -0.47 12.25 -22.90
CA ILE A 196 0.67 11.46 -22.46
C ILE A 196 1.42 10.81 -23.62
N ARG A 197 0.75 10.39 -24.69
CA ARG A 197 1.38 9.80 -25.88
C ARG A 197 2.39 10.73 -26.55
N ALA A 198 2.13 12.05 -26.53
CA ALA A 198 3.08 13.02 -27.07
C ALA A 198 4.38 13.05 -26.24
N VAL A 199 4.26 12.93 -24.91
CA VAL A 199 5.40 12.87 -24.02
C VAL A 199 6.17 11.56 -24.19
N LEU A 200 5.47 10.43 -24.29
CA LEU A 200 6.09 9.11 -24.49
C LEU A 200 6.87 9.05 -25.82
N LYS A 201 6.33 9.68 -26.88
CA LYS A 201 7.03 9.80 -28.17
C LYS A 201 8.32 10.63 -28.03
N GLN A 202 8.29 11.73 -27.31
CA GLN A 202 9.47 12.54 -27.06
C GLN A 202 10.54 11.77 -26.26
N GLU A 203 10.15 11.00 -25.25
CA GLU A 203 11.06 10.17 -24.49
C GLU A 203 11.71 9.07 -25.35
N LEU A 204 10.94 8.46 -26.25
CA LEU A 204 11.48 7.53 -27.24
C LEU A 204 12.54 8.19 -28.15
N GLU A 205 12.24 9.40 -28.68
CA GLU A 205 13.15 10.16 -29.52
C GLU A 205 14.43 10.60 -28.77
N ARG A 206 14.36 10.78 -27.46
CA ARG A 206 15.50 11.08 -26.56
C ARG A 206 16.36 9.85 -26.20
N GLY A 207 15.91 8.65 -26.57
CA GLY A 207 16.58 7.40 -26.19
C GLY A 207 16.28 6.92 -24.78
N THR A 208 15.19 7.40 -24.16
CA THR A 208 14.71 7.01 -22.84
C THR A 208 13.28 6.42 -22.93
N PRO A 209 13.07 5.36 -23.75
CA PRO A 209 11.75 4.77 -23.92
C PRO A 209 11.22 4.20 -22.59
N VAL A 210 9.91 4.24 -22.39
CA VAL A 210 9.29 3.59 -21.25
C VAL A 210 9.46 2.06 -21.36
N SER A 211 10.03 1.45 -20.35
CA SER A 211 10.23 0.00 -20.24
C SER A 211 9.23 -0.67 -19.30
N LEU A 212 8.62 0.10 -18.40
CA LEU A 212 7.63 -0.38 -17.43
C LEU A 212 6.53 0.67 -17.26
N ALA A 213 5.27 0.24 -17.31
CA ALA A 213 4.12 1.06 -16.97
C ALA A 213 3.34 0.45 -15.82
N ILE A 214 3.04 1.26 -14.80
CA ILE A 214 2.14 0.90 -13.70
C ILE A 214 0.89 1.76 -13.83
N ASP A 215 -0.22 1.11 -14.12
CA ASP A 215 -1.52 1.73 -14.28
C ASP A 215 -2.49 1.29 -13.19
N CYS A 216 -2.96 2.24 -12.40
CA CYS A 216 -4.01 2.06 -11.39
C CYS A 216 -5.31 2.81 -11.73
N LEU A 217 -5.43 3.34 -12.96
CA LEU A 217 -6.62 4.05 -13.44
C LEU A 217 -7.52 3.15 -14.28
N GLY A 218 -6.92 2.29 -15.11
CA GLY A 218 -7.64 1.45 -16.06
C GLY A 218 -8.36 2.23 -17.15
N GLY A 219 -9.33 1.57 -17.81
CA GLY A 219 -10.20 2.18 -18.80
C GLY A 219 -9.45 2.74 -20.02
N ALA A 220 -9.90 3.90 -20.51
CA ALA A 220 -9.33 4.54 -21.69
C ALA A 220 -7.88 5.04 -21.49
N ASP A 221 -7.47 5.25 -20.26
CA ASP A 221 -6.11 5.72 -19.95
C ASP A 221 -5.08 4.58 -20.06
N MET A 222 -5.47 3.33 -19.81
CA MET A 222 -4.61 2.17 -20.02
C MET A 222 -4.16 2.03 -21.48
N GLY A 223 -5.06 2.23 -22.44
CA GLY A 223 -4.74 2.18 -23.88
C GLY A 223 -3.78 3.26 -24.35
N LYS A 224 -3.49 4.27 -23.53
CA LYS A 224 -2.49 5.30 -23.85
C LYS A 224 -1.08 4.90 -23.41
N CYS A 225 -0.96 3.85 -22.59
CA CYS A 225 0.31 3.33 -22.10
C CYS A 225 0.95 2.31 -23.07
N LEU A 226 0.14 1.77 -23.98
CA LEU A 226 0.52 0.81 -25.02
C LEU A 226 0.84 1.53 -26.34
#